data_65820a15b7b5fa71c1394546666a20b9
#
_entry.id   65820a15b7b5fa71c1394546666a20b9
#
_cell.length_a   1.000
_cell.length_b   1.000
_cell.length_c   1.000
_cell.angle_alpha   90.00
_cell.angle_beta   90.00
_cell.angle_gamma   90.00
#
_symmetry.space_group_name_H-M   'P 1'
#
loop_
_entity.id
_entity.type
_entity.pdbx_description
1 polymer ?
#
loop_
_entity_poly.entity_id
_entity_poly.type
_entity_poly.pdbx_seq_one_letter_code
_entity_poly.pdbx_strand_id
1 'polypeptide(L)'
;MIEAVMIWNEPNNKSHWDFEVDPDWRRFAEMAIGAADAVRQVNSSVLRVLGGMSPIDPLFVQRMEDFGVLEHFEVVALHGFPLDWNLWSINEWPDKVDEIRAVTDLPIWVTEVGVSSFGAEEVQEFGLRRTADLFTGIVPRIHWYSLYDLPRAWPATTRHREAEGSSYYRHFYMGLLREDGTPKRAFDSFSEFTPELGICQWFHFQDHRLDQAVRWLRTLGVKHLRTGLSWADSFRENADAWFDRQMNAIQEFDVTVTFCFTPEHRGIAPHHTSAPLRPQEFAEFCARMTARYAHNDAPATRAQPSGPHTRQTSRPAAATASVR
;
A
#
# COMPACT_ATOMS: atom_id res chain seq x y z
N MET A 1 15.85 -2.88 1.04
CA MET A 1 16.17 -1.51 0.51
C MET A 1 14.88 -0.79 0.16
N ILE A 2 14.76 0.56 0.31
CA ILE A 2 13.56 1.28 -0.15
C ILE A 2 13.52 1.25 -1.68
N GLU A 3 12.53 0.57 -2.22
CA GLU A 3 12.19 0.55 -3.65
C GLU A 3 11.17 1.65 -3.99
N ALA A 4 10.23 1.85 -3.08
CA ALA A 4 9.15 2.79 -3.27
C ALA A 4 8.78 3.54 -1.97
N VAL A 5 8.34 4.76 -2.12
CA VAL A 5 7.77 5.59 -1.05
C VAL A 5 6.31 5.82 -1.34
N MET A 6 5.44 5.38 -0.45
CA MET A 6 4.01 5.69 -0.50
C MET A 6 3.72 6.92 0.35
N ILE A 7 3.17 7.95 -0.30
CA ILE A 7 2.82 9.21 0.35
C ILE A 7 1.41 9.10 0.92
N TRP A 8 1.34 9.10 2.24
CA TRP A 8 0.15 8.92 3.05
C TRP A 8 -0.44 7.52 3.01
N ASN A 9 -1.50 7.29 3.81
CA ASN A 9 -2.32 6.08 3.87
C ASN A 9 -3.79 6.47 3.82
N GLU A 10 -4.55 5.90 2.88
CA GLU A 10 -6.00 6.06 2.73
C GLU A 10 -6.50 7.51 2.83
N PRO A 11 -5.99 8.43 1.98
CA PRO A 11 -6.32 9.86 2.08
C PRO A 11 -7.79 10.17 1.82
N ASN A 12 -8.53 9.27 1.19
CA ASN A 12 -9.96 9.37 0.94
C ASN A 12 -10.82 8.65 1.99
N ASN A 13 -10.21 8.22 3.11
CA ASN A 13 -10.88 7.62 4.26
C ASN A 13 -10.86 8.60 5.44
N LYS A 14 -12.04 8.89 6.00
CA LYS A 14 -12.18 9.81 7.15
C LYS A 14 -11.43 9.36 8.41
N SER A 15 -11.07 8.08 8.52
CA SER A 15 -10.26 7.57 9.62
C SER A 15 -8.79 7.91 9.47
N HIS A 16 -8.32 8.27 8.25
CA HIS A 16 -6.93 8.55 7.93
C HIS A 16 -6.66 9.97 7.45
N TRP A 17 -7.71 10.72 7.06
CA TRP A 17 -7.63 12.12 6.67
C TRP A 17 -8.81 12.91 7.23
N ASP A 18 -8.55 14.10 7.76
CA ASP A 18 -9.58 14.93 8.39
C ASP A 18 -10.30 15.79 7.36
N PHE A 19 -11.48 15.33 6.92
CA PHE A 19 -12.32 16.05 5.96
C PHE A 19 -12.98 17.33 6.55
N GLU A 20 -12.96 17.53 7.86
CA GLU A 20 -13.41 18.79 8.46
C GLU A 20 -12.39 19.90 8.21
N VAL A 21 -11.11 19.54 8.13
CA VAL A 21 -10.00 20.45 7.87
C VAL A 21 -9.76 20.63 6.37
N ASP A 22 -9.95 19.58 5.57
CA ASP A 22 -9.68 19.53 4.14
C ASP A 22 -10.77 18.75 3.39
N PRO A 23 -11.98 19.34 3.22
CA PRO A 23 -13.13 18.64 2.67
C PRO A 23 -13.01 18.32 1.17
N ASP A 24 -12.11 18.97 0.47
CA ASP A 24 -11.92 18.83 -0.98
C ASP A 24 -10.52 18.35 -1.40
N TRP A 25 -9.69 17.89 -0.43
CA TRP A 25 -8.32 17.40 -0.63
C TRP A 25 -7.31 18.38 -1.25
N ARG A 26 -7.55 19.68 -1.21
CA ARG A 26 -6.59 20.67 -1.74
C ARG A 26 -5.29 20.70 -0.93
N ARG A 27 -5.39 20.62 0.41
CA ARG A 27 -4.23 20.56 1.29
C ARG A 27 -3.49 19.24 1.17
N PHE A 28 -4.23 18.14 0.97
CA PHE A 28 -3.65 16.85 0.66
C PHE A 28 -2.85 16.92 -0.66
N ALA A 29 -3.42 17.48 -1.71
CA ALA A 29 -2.77 17.63 -3.01
C ALA A 29 -1.47 18.44 -2.91
N GLU A 30 -1.50 19.60 -2.24
CA GLU A 30 -0.31 20.44 -2.01
C GLU A 30 0.78 19.66 -1.24
N MET A 31 0.40 18.97 -0.17
CA MET A 31 1.30 18.14 0.64
C MET A 31 1.89 16.99 -0.17
N ALA A 32 1.06 16.28 -0.94
CA ALA A 32 1.48 15.12 -1.71
C ALA A 32 2.45 15.50 -2.83
N ILE A 33 2.19 16.57 -3.57
CA ILE A 33 3.10 17.13 -4.57
C ILE A 33 4.45 17.49 -3.95
N GLY A 34 4.42 18.28 -2.86
CA GLY A 34 5.65 18.70 -2.19
C GLY A 34 6.48 17.52 -1.68
N ALA A 35 5.84 16.52 -1.11
CA ALA A 35 6.50 15.31 -0.62
C ALA A 35 7.08 14.47 -1.76
N ALA A 36 6.33 14.25 -2.85
CA ALA A 36 6.80 13.51 -4.01
C ALA A 36 8.00 14.19 -4.70
N ASP A 37 7.95 15.52 -4.84
CA ASP A 37 9.07 16.30 -5.38
C ASP A 37 10.31 16.23 -4.51
N ALA A 38 10.14 16.32 -3.19
CA ALA A 38 11.24 16.21 -2.25
C ALA A 38 11.93 14.83 -2.30
N VAL A 39 11.15 13.76 -2.41
CA VAL A 39 11.66 12.39 -2.62
C VAL A 39 12.42 12.31 -3.96
N ARG A 40 11.85 12.82 -5.05
CA ARG A 40 12.49 12.82 -6.39
C ARG A 40 13.80 13.56 -6.42
N GLN A 41 13.90 14.71 -5.73
CA GLN A 41 15.13 15.51 -5.66
C GLN A 41 16.25 14.78 -4.93
N VAL A 42 15.93 13.99 -3.91
CA VAL A 42 16.90 13.21 -3.14
C VAL A 42 17.33 11.95 -3.86
N ASN A 43 16.37 11.20 -4.39
CA ASN A 43 16.64 9.97 -5.13
C ASN A 43 15.54 9.72 -6.18
N SER A 44 15.85 10.03 -7.44
CA SER A 44 14.89 9.89 -8.55
C SER A 44 14.61 8.43 -8.95
N SER A 45 15.37 7.46 -8.43
CA SER A 45 15.15 6.04 -8.71
C SER A 45 14.09 5.41 -7.79
N VAL A 46 13.77 6.04 -6.67
CA VAL A 46 12.71 5.60 -5.76
C VAL A 46 11.35 5.92 -6.37
N LEU A 47 10.51 4.90 -6.51
CA LEU A 47 9.16 5.08 -7.02
C LEU A 47 8.29 5.84 -6.01
N ARG A 48 7.49 6.78 -6.50
CA ARG A 48 6.52 7.52 -5.69
C ARG A 48 5.15 6.93 -5.93
N VAL A 49 4.51 6.48 -4.84
CA VAL A 49 3.23 5.81 -4.84
C VAL A 49 2.19 6.72 -4.17
N LEU A 50 1.11 7.04 -4.88
CA LEU A 50 0.01 7.80 -4.30
C LEU A 50 -0.86 6.86 -3.44
N GLY A 51 -0.95 7.15 -2.20
CA GLY A 51 -1.65 6.74 -1.04
C GLY A 51 -2.47 5.59 -0.83
N GLY A 52 -2.59 4.46 -1.29
CA GLY A 52 -3.46 3.36 -0.78
C GLY A 52 -4.91 3.76 -0.54
N MET A 53 -5.66 3.98 -1.59
CA MET A 53 -7.03 4.49 -1.56
C MET A 53 -8.01 3.45 -1.00
N SER A 54 -8.84 3.87 -0.02
CA SER A 54 -9.92 3.08 0.56
C SER A 54 -11.07 3.99 1.05
N PRO A 55 -12.30 3.85 0.55
CA PRO A 55 -12.74 2.93 -0.49
C PRO A 55 -12.07 3.19 -1.85
N ILE A 56 -12.13 2.19 -2.75
CA ILE A 56 -11.71 2.40 -4.14
C ILE A 56 -12.70 3.37 -4.79
N ASP A 57 -12.17 4.54 -5.21
CA ASP A 57 -12.98 5.67 -5.66
C ASP A 57 -12.35 6.36 -6.89
N PRO A 58 -12.87 6.09 -8.10
CA PRO A 58 -12.40 6.76 -9.31
C PRO A 58 -12.51 8.28 -9.27
N LEU A 59 -13.49 8.84 -8.53
CA LEU A 59 -13.66 10.29 -8.45
C LEU A 59 -12.55 10.94 -7.61
N PHE A 60 -12.01 10.23 -6.61
CA PHE A 60 -10.84 10.71 -5.89
C PHE A 60 -9.62 10.78 -6.82
N VAL A 61 -9.38 9.75 -7.64
CA VAL A 61 -8.27 9.75 -8.62
C VAL A 61 -8.42 10.87 -9.63
N GLN A 62 -9.63 11.06 -10.19
CA GLN A 62 -9.92 12.16 -11.11
C GLN A 62 -9.65 13.52 -10.46
N ARG A 63 -10.00 13.70 -9.20
CA ARG A 63 -9.71 14.93 -8.47
C ARG A 63 -8.21 15.15 -8.26
N MET A 64 -7.45 14.09 -8.01
CA MET A 64 -5.99 14.18 -7.94
C MET A 64 -5.37 14.56 -9.30
N GLU A 65 -5.92 14.06 -10.39
CA GLU A 65 -5.54 14.48 -11.74
C GLU A 65 -5.85 15.95 -11.98
N ASP A 66 -7.07 16.40 -11.66
CA ASP A 66 -7.50 17.80 -11.80
C ASP A 66 -6.61 18.78 -11.01
N PHE A 67 -6.00 18.31 -9.91
CA PHE A 67 -5.05 19.08 -9.11
C PHE A 67 -3.59 18.95 -9.58
N GLY A 68 -3.31 18.18 -10.63
CA GLY A 68 -1.97 17.93 -11.16
C GLY A 68 -1.12 17.00 -10.26
N VAL A 69 -1.73 16.28 -9.31
CA VAL A 69 -1.00 15.42 -8.38
C VAL A 69 -0.37 14.24 -9.10
N LEU A 70 -1.09 13.62 -10.05
CA LEU A 70 -0.65 12.37 -10.68
C LEU A 70 0.65 12.52 -11.48
N GLU A 71 0.97 13.71 -11.99
CA GLU A 71 2.24 14.00 -12.70
C GLU A 71 3.50 13.81 -11.83
N HIS A 72 3.33 13.80 -10.49
CA HIS A 72 4.40 13.65 -9.52
C HIS A 72 4.61 12.21 -9.04
N PHE A 73 3.76 11.26 -9.51
CA PHE A 73 3.76 9.88 -9.05
C PHE A 73 3.96 8.89 -10.19
N GLU A 74 4.50 7.70 -9.89
CA GLU A 74 4.64 6.59 -10.84
C GLU A 74 3.59 5.53 -10.67
N VAL A 75 2.89 5.50 -9.52
CA VAL A 75 1.97 4.44 -9.14
C VAL A 75 0.78 5.00 -8.37
N VAL A 76 -0.40 4.48 -8.65
CA VAL A 76 -1.60 4.65 -7.81
C VAL A 76 -1.82 3.38 -7.00
N ALA A 77 -2.02 3.50 -5.69
CA ALA A 77 -2.22 2.36 -4.81
C ALA A 77 -3.68 2.21 -4.36
N LEU A 78 -4.13 0.96 -4.27
CA LEU A 78 -5.47 0.58 -3.83
C LEU A 78 -5.40 -0.29 -2.58
N HIS A 79 -6.41 -0.14 -1.71
CA HIS A 79 -6.70 -1.04 -0.60
C HIS A 79 -8.09 -1.64 -0.75
N GLY A 80 -8.27 -2.90 -0.34
CA GLY A 80 -9.58 -3.51 -0.34
C GLY A 80 -9.66 -4.76 0.52
N PHE A 81 -10.78 -4.88 1.22
CA PHE A 81 -11.06 -5.93 2.18
C PHE A 81 -12.46 -6.50 1.94
N PRO A 82 -12.69 -7.14 0.77
CA PRO A 82 -13.94 -7.83 0.52
C PRO A 82 -14.14 -8.95 1.56
N LEU A 83 -15.38 -9.29 1.89
CA LEU A 83 -15.79 -10.19 2.97
C LEU A 83 -15.66 -9.61 4.39
N ASP A 84 -14.96 -8.49 4.60
CA ASP A 84 -14.78 -7.89 5.93
C ASP A 84 -15.55 -6.57 6.07
N TRP A 85 -15.05 -5.49 5.50
CA TRP A 85 -15.74 -4.19 5.58
C TRP A 85 -16.06 -3.53 4.23
N ASN A 86 -15.56 -4.06 3.13
CA ASN A 86 -16.08 -3.68 1.83
C ASN A 86 -17.32 -4.48 1.47
N LEU A 87 -18.33 -3.80 0.89
CA LEU A 87 -19.62 -4.39 0.58
C LEU A 87 -19.71 -5.05 -0.80
N TRP A 88 -18.59 -5.12 -1.53
CA TRP A 88 -18.51 -5.78 -2.83
C TRP A 88 -17.91 -7.19 -2.70
N SER A 89 -18.20 -8.03 -3.68
CA SER A 89 -17.72 -9.41 -3.72
C SER A 89 -16.22 -9.49 -4.00
N ILE A 90 -15.50 -10.43 -3.39
CA ILE A 90 -14.08 -10.68 -3.70
C ILE A 90 -13.84 -10.91 -5.21
N ASN A 91 -14.84 -11.43 -5.94
CA ASN A 91 -14.73 -11.66 -7.38
C ASN A 91 -14.77 -10.37 -8.21
N GLU A 92 -15.15 -9.24 -7.63
CA GLU A 92 -15.19 -7.94 -8.30
C GLU A 92 -13.83 -7.22 -8.30
N TRP A 93 -12.77 -7.82 -7.75
CA TRP A 93 -11.44 -7.21 -7.75
C TRP A 93 -10.97 -6.76 -9.15
N PRO A 94 -11.09 -7.57 -10.22
CA PRO A 94 -10.71 -7.11 -11.56
C PRO A 94 -11.49 -5.87 -11.99
N ASP A 95 -12.80 -5.83 -11.74
CA ASP A 95 -13.65 -4.69 -12.08
C ASP A 95 -13.24 -3.44 -11.30
N LYS A 96 -12.88 -3.58 -10.01
CA LYS A 96 -12.37 -2.47 -9.19
C LYS A 96 -11.06 -1.90 -9.70
N VAL A 97 -10.16 -2.73 -10.19
CA VAL A 97 -8.92 -2.29 -10.83
C VAL A 97 -9.23 -1.58 -12.16
N ASP A 98 -10.16 -2.10 -12.95
CA ASP A 98 -10.54 -1.52 -14.23
C ASP A 98 -11.28 -0.19 -14.08
N GLU A 99 -12.09 0.01 -13.02
CA GLU A 99 -12.67 1.30 -12.66
C GLU A 99 -11.58 2.39 -12.51
N ILE A 100 -10.44 2.06 -11.91
CA ILE A 100 -9.32 3.01 -11.75
C ILE A 100 -8.52 3.17 -13.04
N ARG A 101 -8.32 2.10 -13.81
CA ARG A 101 -7.68 2.18 -15.14
C ARG A 101 -8.45 3.07 -16.12
N ALA A 102 -9.75 3.22 -15.92
CA ALA A 102 -10.57 4.10 -16.75
C ALA A 102 -10.27 5.60 -16.51
N VAL A 103 -9.60 5.95 -15.42
CA VAL A 103 -9.33 7.36 -15.03
C VAL A 103 -7.84 7.68 -14.87
N THR A 104 -6.93 6.71 -15.04
CA THR A 104 -5.47 6.96 -15.03
C THR A 104 -4.72 5.90 -15.82
N ASP A 105 -3.65 6.33 -16.51
CA ASP A 105 -2.69 5.44 -17.19
C ASP A 105 -1.54 4.98 -16.27
N LEU A 106 -1.49 5.45 -15.02
CA LEU A 106 -0.46 5.05 -14.09
C LEU A 106 -0.60 3.58 -13.69
N PRO A 107 0.51 2.85 -13.49
CA PRO A 107 0.50 1.53 -12.90
C PRO A 107 -0.27 1.49 -11.59
N ILE A 108 -1.07 0.43 -11.41
CA ILE A 108 -1.86 0.22 -10.19
C ILE A 108 -1.19 -0.85 -9.34
N TRP A 109 -0.98 -0.56 -8.05
CA TRP A 109 -0.58 -1.53 -7.04
C TRP A 109 -1.72 -1.75 -6.05
N VAL A 110 -1.83 -2.97 -5.53
CA VAL A 110 -2.71 -3.27 -4.40
C VAL A 110 -1.81 -3.39 -3.16
N THR A 111 -1.76 -2.31 -2.39
CA THR A 111 -0.82 -2.19 -1.27
C THR A 111 -1.38 -2.68 0.06
N GLU A 112 -2.68 -2.91 0.12
CA GLU A 112 -3.34 -3.72 1.16
C GLU A 112 -4.50 -4.51 0.58
N VAL A 113 -4.48 -5.80 0.82
CA VAL A 113 -5.60 -6.71 0.60
C VAL A 113 -5.55 -7.79 1.68
N GLY A 114 -6.70 -8.17 2.16
CA GLY A 114 -6.76 -9.20 3.19
C GLY A 114 -8.17 -9.70 3.41
N VAL A 115 -8.26 -10.84 4.10
CA VAL A 115 -9.48 -11.45 4.59
C VAL A 115 -9.22 -11.89 6.03
N SER A 116 -10.14 -11.56 6.92
CA SER A 116 -10.06 -11.91 8.34
C SER A 116 -10.32 -13.40 8.58
N SER A 117 -9.59 -13.96 9.53
CA SER A 117 -9.87 -15.31 10.06
C SER A 117 -10.91 -15.31 11.18
N PHE A 118 -11.60 -14.18 11.43
CA PHE A 118 -12.62 -14.08 12.48
C PHE A 118 -13.75 -15.08 12.23
N GLY A 119 -13.90 -16.01 13.17
CA GLY A 119 -14.88 -17.08 13.12
C GLY A 119 -14.41 -18.37 12.42
N ALA A 120 -13.57 -18.29 11.38
CA ALA A 120 -13.04 -19.46 10.67
C ALA A 120 -11.75 -19.14 9.88
N GLU A 121 -10.68 -19.88 10.12
CA GLU A 121 -9.40 -19.72 9.38
C GLU A 121 -9.53 -20.15 7.91
N GLU A 122 -10.44 -21.05 7.61
CA GLU A 122 -10.76 -21.50 6.25
C GLU A 122 -11.22 -20.36 5.33
N VAL A 123 -11.91 -19.35 5.92
CA VAL A 123 -12.36 -18.17 5.17
C VAL A 123 -11.14 -17.31 4.78
N GLN A 124 -10.18 -17.14 5.67
CA GLN A 124 -8.94 -16.41 5.35
C GLN A 124 -8.13 -17.15 4.28
N GLU A 125 -7.97 -18.47 4.41
CA GLU A 125 -7.25 -19.28 3.43
C GLU A 125 -7.93 -19.22 2.05
N PHE A 126 -9.26 -19.35 1.99
CA PHE A 126 -10.03 -19.16 0.76
C PHE A 126 -9.78 -17.76 0.15
N GLY A 127 -9.87 -16.72 0.98
CA GLY A 127 -9.67 -15.35 0.55
C GLY A 127 -8.26 -15.11 -0.02
N LEU A 128 -7.22 -15.69 0.60
CA LEU A 128 -5.85 -15.62 0.13
C LEU A 128 -5.70 -16.27 -1.26
N ARG A 129 -6.13 -17.52 -1.40
CA ARG A 129 -6.06 -18.25 -2.68
C ARG A 129 -6.84 -17.52 -3.77
N ARG A 130 -8.07 -17.10 -3.44
CA ARG A 130 -8.91 -16.39 -4.41
C ARG A 130 -8.32 -15.06 -4.84
N THR A 131 -7.73 -14.30 -3.92
CA THR A 131 -7.04 -13.05 -4.23
C THR A 131 -5.86 -13.30 -5.16
N ALA A 132 -5.01 -14.29 -4.88
CA ALA A 132 -3.88 -14.64 -5.72
C ALA A 132 -4.32 -15.00 -7.15
N ASP A 133 -5.36 -15.84 -7.29
CA ASP A 133 -5.93 -16.23 -8.58
C ASP A 133 -6.45 -15.03 -9.38
N LEU A 134 -7.18 -14.11 -8.71
CA LEU A 134 -7.80 -12.96 -9.36
C LEU A 134 -6.79 -11.92 -9.83
N PHE A 135 -5.67 -11.77 -9.13
CA PHE A 135 -4.67 -10.75 -9.47
C PHE A 135 -3.55 -11.24 -10.39
N THR A 136 -3.46 -12.53 -10.66
CA THR A 136 -2.43 -13.08 -11.56
C THR A 136 -2.44 -12.35 -12.91
N GLY A 137 -1.36 -11.64 -13.22
CA GLY A 137 -1.19 -10.87 -14.45
C GLY A 137 -2.03 -9.58 -14.56
N ILE A 138 -2.78 -9.20 -13.51
CA ILE A 138 -3.62 -8.00 -13.51
C ILE A 138 -2.86 -6.80 -12.94
N VAL A 139 -2.20 -6.95 -11.79
CA VAL A 139 -1.42 -5.89 -11.15
C VAL A 139 0.00 -6.37 -10.87
N PRO A 140 1.02 -5.47 -10.97
CA PRO A 140 2.41 -5.87 -10.81
C PRO A 140 2.86 -6.02 -9.35
N ARG A 141 2.07 -5.55 -8.38
CA ARG A 141 2.41 -5.59 -6.96
C ARG A 141 1.17 -5.72 -6.09
N ILE A 142 1.24 -6.68 -5.15
CA ILE A 142 0.19 -6.96 -4.19
C ILE A 142 0.84 -7.17 -2.82
N HIS A 143 0.25 -6.58 -1.75
CA HIS A 143 0.68 -6.84 -0.38
C HIS A 143 -0.51 -7.34 0.44
N TRP A 144 -0.36 -8.54 1.02
CA TRP A 144 -1.33 -9.12 1.93
C TRP A 144 -1.25 -8.44 3.30
N TYR A 145 -2.36 -8.01 3.81
CA TYR A 145 -2.52 -7.44 5.15
C TYR A 145 -3.09 -8.51 6.09
N SER A 146 -2.32 -9.04 7.05
CA SER A 146 -0.98 -8.67 7.48
C SER A 146 -0.18 -9.89 7.94
N LEU A 147 1.04 -9.70 8.45
CA LEU A 147 1.81 -10.81 9.03
C LEU A 147 1.26 -11.24 10.38
N TYR A 148 1.01 -10.30 11.31
CA TYR A 148 0.48 -10.57 12.64
C TYR A 148 -0.94 -10.05 12.82
N ASP A 149 -1.71 -10.77 13.62
CA ASP A 149 -2.92 -10.22 14.21
C ASP A 149 -2.60 -8.97 15.04
N LEU A 150 -3.50 -8.01 15.05
CA LEU A 150 -3.39 -6.86 15.93
C LEU A 150 -3.56 -7.32 17.39
N PRO A 151 -2.78 -6.75 18.33
CA PRO A 151 -3.00 -7.00 19.75
C PRO A 151 -4.41 -6.55 20.16
N ARG A 152 -5.12 -7.40 20.91
CA ARG A 152 -6.48 -7.06 21.39
C ARG A 152 -6.53 -5.81 22.27
N ALA A 153 -5.41 -5.49 22.91
CA ALA A 153 -5.24 -4.27 23.71
C ALA A 153 -4.86 -3.05 22.86
N TRP A 154 -4.74 -3.20 21.51
CA TRP A 154 -4.35 -2.09 20.64
C TRP A 154 -5.44 -1.02 20.64
N PRO A 155 -5.15 0.21 21.11
CA PRO A 155 -6.13 1.29 21.05
C PRO A 155 -6.27 1.75 19.61
N ALA A 156 -7.51 1.89 19.13
CA ALA A 156 -7.75 2.61 17.89
C ALA A 156 -7.21 4.05 18.07
N THR A 157 -6.16 4.39 17.36
CA THR A 157 -5.48 5.70 17.47
C THR A 157 -6.05 6.72 16.49
N THR A 158 -6.90 6.29 15.56
CA THR A 158 -7.58 7.16 14.60
C THR A 158 -8.75 7.90 15.25
N ARG A 159 -8.98 9.14 14.83
CA ARG A 159 -10.11 9.98 15.32
C ARG A 159 -11.48 9.32 15.06
N HIS A 160 -11.60 8.64 13.94
CA HIS A 160 -12.76 7.86 13.57
C HIS A 160 -12.42 6.38 13.55
N ARG A 161 -13.31 5.52 13.99
CA ARG A 161 -13.12 4.07 13.84
C ARG A 161 -13.18 3.70 12.35
N GLU A 162 -12.28 2.86 11.91
CA GLU A 162 -12.23 2.36 10.54
C GLU A 162 -13.44 1.48 10.22
N ALA A 163 -13.95 0.78 11.23
CA ALA A 163 -15.08 -0.12 11.10
C ALA A 163 -15.92 -0.16 12.38
N GLU A 164 -17.18 -0.54 12.24
CA GLU A 164 -18.13 -0.69 13.34
C GLU A 164 -18.71 -2.11 13.37
N GLY A 165 -19.31 -2.50 14.50
CA GLY A 165 -19.93 -3.81 14.65
C GLY A 165 -18.98 -4.97 14.47
N SER A 166 -19.37 -5.98 13.71
CA SER A 166 -18.54 -7.18 13.48
C SER A 166 -17.27 -6.88 12.69
N SER A 167 -17.31 -5.89 11.80
CA SER A 167 -16.15 -5.47 11.00
C SER A 167 -15.02 -4.93 11.87
N TYR A 168 -15.33 -4.21 12.96
CA TYR A 168 -14.36 -3.77 13.94
C TYR A 168 -13.60 -4.95 14.56
N TYR A 169 -14.32 -6.01 14.96
CA TYR A 169 -13.67 -7.20 15.55
C TYR A 169 -12.85 -7.98 14.52
N ARG A 170 -13.26 -8.01 13.25
CA ARG A 170 -12.55 -8.70 12.18
C ARG A 170 -11.17 -8.13 11.95
N HIS A 171 -10.96 -6.83 12.17
CA HIS A 171 -9.68 -6.15 12.03
C HIS A 171 -8.57 -6.77 12.88
N PHE A 172 -8.90 -7.33 14.06
CA PHE A 172 -7.93 -7.97 14.94
C PHE A 172 -7.44 -9.35 14.45
N TYR A 173 -8.01 -9.90 13.38
CA TYR A 173 -7.74 -11.25 12.91
C TYR A 173 -7.25 -11.31 11.46
N MET A 174 -6.60 -10.26 10.98
CA MET A 174 -6.13 -10.15 9.59
C MET A 174 -4.76 -10.83 9.37
N GLY A 175 -4.00 -11.09 10.44
CA GLY A 175 -2.66 -11.68 10.36
C GLY A 175 -2.65 -13.11 9.83
N LEU A 176 -1.55 -13.50 9.20
CA LEU A 176 -1.22 -14.91 8.92
C LEU A 176 -0.76 -15.62 10.20
N LEU A 177 -0.25 -14.86 11.16
CA LEU A 177 0.13 -15.30 12.49
C LEU A 177 -0.83 -14.70 13.51
N ARG A 178 -1.14 -15.47 14.56
CA ARG A 178 -1.85 -14.94 15.73
C ARG A 178 -0.99 -13.93 16.49
N GLU A 179 -1.59 -13.24 17.45
CA GLU A 179 -0.89 -12.26 18.30
C GLU A 179 0.34 -12.88 19.02
N ASP A 180 0.25 -14.14 19.42
CA ASP A 180 1.34 -14.90 20.07
C ASP A 180 2.41 -15.43 19.09
N GLY A 181 2.25 -15.21 17.79
CA GLY A 181 3.15 -15.63 16.72
C GLY A 181 2.90 -17.06 16.24
N THR A 182 1.83 -17.74 16.66
CA THR A 182 1.48 -19.06 16.14
C THR A 182 0.87 -18.96 14.74
N PRO A 183 1.30 -19.80 13.77
CA PRO A 183 0.77 -19.78 12.41
C PRO A 183 -0.73 -20.14 12.35
N LYS A 184 -1.43 -19.51 11.40
CA LYS A 184 -2.78 -19.90 10.98
C LYS A 184 -2.70 -20.73 9.70
N ARG A 185 -3.80 -21.34 9.28
CA ARG A 185 -3.86 -22.15 8.05
C ARG A 185 -3.39 -21.39 6.80
N ALA A 186 -3.77 -20.13 6.67
CA ALA A 186 -3.36 -19.29 5.55
C ALA A 186 -1.84 -19.02 5.50
N PHE A 187 -1.11 -19.19 6.61
CA PHE A 187 0.34 -19.05 6.65
C PHE A 187 1.05 -20.07 5.74
N ASP A 188 0.68 -21.34 5.84
CA ASP A 188 1.30 -22.39 5.02
C ASP A 188 0.96 -22.19 3.54
N SER A 189 -0.30 -21.83 3.25
CA SER A 189 -0.76 -21.56 1.89
C SER A 189 -0.11 -20.34 1.26
N PHE A 190 0.30 -19.33 2.04
CA PHE A 190 0.89 -18.10 1.52
C PHE A 190 2.18 -18.35 0.74
N SER A 191 3.01 -19.27 1.20
CA SER A 191 4.29 -19.61 0.54
C SER A 191 4.13 -20.14 -0.89
N GLU A 192 2.93 -20.63 -1.27
CA GLU A 192 2.64 -21.08 -2.63
C GLU A 192 2.58 -19.92 -3.63
N PHE A 193 2.38 -18.68 -3.16
CA PHE A 193 2.16 -17.49 -3.96
C PHE A 193 3.32 -16.48 -3.92
N THR A 194 4.39 -16.79 -3.22
CA THR A 194 5.60 -15.96 -3.23
C THR A 194 6.48 -16.30 -4.44
N PRO A 195 7.20 -15.32 -5.03
CA PRO A 195 7.33 -13.93 -4.57
C PRO A 195 6.26 -12.95 -5.08
N GLU A 196 5.22 -13.40 -5.77
CA GLU A 196 4.19 -12.54 -6.38
C GLU A 196 3.40 -11.76 -5.34
N LEU A 197 3.08 -12.39 -4.20
CA LEU A 197 2.49 -11.73 -3.04
C LEU A 197 3.56 -11.24 -2.08
N GLY A 198 3.51 -9.95 -1.78
CA GLY A 198 4.23 -9.33 -0.67
C GLY A 198 3.38 -9.32 0.62
N ILE A 199 3.96 -8.81 1.68
CA ILE A 199 3.30 -8.62 2.98
C ILE A 199 3.22 -7.13 3.29
N CYS A 200 2.07 -6.68 3.81
CA CYS A 200 1.94 -5.42 4.53
C CYS A 200 2.05 -5.69 6.03
N GLN A 201 3.06 -5.13 6.69
CA GLN A 201 3.20 -5.19 8.13
C GLN A 201 3.69 -3.86 8.67
N TRP A 202 2.86 -3.22 9.47
CA TRP A 202 3.26 -2.03 10.21
C TRP A 202 3.99 -2.45 11.48
N PHE A 203 5.19 -1.93 11.70
CA PHE A 203 5.92 -2.07 12.95
C PHE A 203 5.65 -0.85 13.82
N HIS A 204 5.01 -1.05 14.97
CA HIS A 204 4.78 0.02 15.92
C HIS A 204 6.11 0.51 16.51
N PHE A 205 6.11 1.71 17.03
CA PHE A 205 7.31 2.29 17.61
C PHE A 205 7.89 1.39 18.70
N GLN A 206 9.17 0.97 18.53
CA GLN A 206 9.88 0.01 19.39
C GLN A 206 9.22 -1.39 19.45
N ASP A 207 8.60 -1.84 18.37
CA ASP A 207 7.98 -3.16 18.32
C ASP A 207 9.01 -4.27 18.63
N HIS A 208 8.80 -4.96 19.75
CA HIS A 208 9.67 -6.04 20.21
C HIS A 208 9.62 -7.28 19.29
N ARG A 209 8.60 -7.38 18.42
CA ARG A 209 8.42 -8.51 17.48
C ARG A 209 9.22 -8.36 16.20
N LEU A 210 9.88 -7.21 15.95
CA LEU A 210 10.57 -6.92 14.68
C LEU A 210 11.49 -8.07 14.24
N ASP A 211 12.39 -8.54 15.11
CA ASP A 211 13.34 -9.60 14.75
C ASP A 211 12.66 -10.94 14.47
N GLN A 212 11.56 -11.23 15.18
CA GLN A 212 10.75 -12.42 14.94
C GLN A 212 9.98 -12.29 13.62
N ALA A 213 9.43 -11.12 13.34
CA ALA A 213 8.73 -10.82 12.08
C ALA A 213 9.66 -11.06 10.87
N VAL A 214 10.90 -10.56 10.94
CA VAL A 214 11.89 -10.77 9.87
C VAL A 214 12.16 -12.27 9.64
N ARG A 215 12.27 -13.06 10.71
CA ARG A 215 12.42 -14.53 10.56
C ARG A 215 11.22 -15.15 9.85
N TRP A 216 9.99 -14.75 10.20
CA TRP A 216 8.79 -15.27 9.57
C TRP A 216 8.67 -14.84 8.09
N LEU A 217 9.00 -13.58 7.77
CA LEU A 217 9.03 -13.10 6.38
C LEU A 217 10.01 -13.91 5.52
N ARG A 218 11.18 -14.25 6.08
CA ARG A 218 12.15 -15.16 5.41
C ARG A 218 11.60 -16.57 5.22
N THR A 219 10.96 -17.11 6.24
CA THR A 219 10.35 -18.46 6.19
C THR A 219 9.27 -18.52 5.11
N LEU A 220 8.49 -17.46 4.94
CA LEU A 220 7.47 -17.34 3.91
C LEU A 220 8.05 -17.10 2.50
N GLY A 221 9.35 -16.79 2.36
CA GLY A 221 9.95 -16.44 1.07
C GLY A 221 9.51 -15.07 0.55
N VAL A 222 9.06 -14.18 1.41
CA VAL A 222 8.61 -12.83 1.03
C VAL A 222 9.76 -12.06 0.38
N LYS A 223 9.46 -11.43 -0.76
CA LYS A 223 10.37 -10.52 -1.44
C LYS A 223 9.96 -9.05 -1.20
N HIS A 224 8.69 -8.77 -1.27
CA HIS A 224 8.12 -7.43 -1.21
C HIS A 224 7.46 -7.18 0.13
N LEU A 225 7.96 -6.17 0.85
CA LEU A 225 7.43 -5.77 2.16
C LEU A 225 6.92 -4.33 2.10
N ARG A 226 5.66 -4.11 2.49
CA ARG A 226 5.17 -2.77 2.78
C ARG A 226 5.15 -2.55 4.28
N THR A 227 5.71 -1.43 4.71
CA THR A 227 5.72 -0.97 6.11
C THR A 227 5.57 0.54 6.18
N GLY A 228 5.71 1.14 7.36
CA GLY A 228 5.61 2.58 7.51
C GLY A 228 6.66 3.18 8.43
N LEU A 229 6.95 4.46 8.18
CA LEU A 229 7.66 5.35 9.09
C LEU A 229 6.74 6.54 9.36
N SER A 230 6.25 6.64 10.59
CA SER A 230 5.33 7.69 11.01
C SER A 230 6.08 9.01 11.22
N TRP A 231 5.61 10.08 10.55
CA TRP A 231 6.13 11.42 10.81
C TRP A 231 5.87 11.86 12.26
N ALA A 232 4.71 11.49 12.81
CA ALA A 232 4.39 11.74 14.21
C ALA A 232 5.39 11.07 15.17
N ASP A 233 5.80 9.83 14.86
CA ASP A 233 6.77 9.11 15.67
C ASP A 233 8.19 9.69 15.57
N SER A 234 8.52 10.44 14.51
CA SER A 234 9.84 11.05 14.37
C SER A 234 10.16 12.11 15.43
N PHE A 235 9.16 12.54 16.18
CA PHE A 235 9.31 13.48 17.31
C PHE A 235 9.41 12.79 18.67
N ARG A 236 9.37 11.46 18.71
CA ARG A 236 9.53 10.68 19.95
C ARG A 236 11.02 10.56 20.31
N GLU A 237 11.26 10.36 21.59
CA GLU A 237 12.62 10.08 22.07
C GLU A 237 13.16 8.80 21.40
N ASN A 238 14.39 8.83 20.93
CA ASN A 238 15.07 7.75 20.21
C ASN A 238 14.41 7.32 18.86
N ALA A 239 13.63 8.20 18.23
CA ALA A 239 12.97 7.91 16.97
C ALA A 239 13.93 7.49 15.86
N ASP A 240 15.03 8.22 15.68
CA ASP A 240 16.03 7.90 14.65
C ASP A 240 16.69 6.54 14.89
N ALA A 241 16.99 6.21 16.15
CA ALA A 241 17.55 4.88 16.49
C ALA A 241 16.55 3.75 16.22
N TRP A 242 15.25 3.99 16.47
CA TRP A 242 14.21 3.02 16.12
C TRP A 242 14.07 2.84 14.61
N PHE A 243 14.02 3.92 13.85
CA PHE A 243 13.92 3.86 12.39
C PHE A 243 15.14 3.17 11.78
N ASP A 244 16.35 3.46 12.27
CA ASP A 244 17.56 2.75 11.86
C ASP A 244 17.47 1.24 12.14
N ARG A 245 17.03 0.86 13.34
CA ARG A 245 16.85 -0.55 13.69
C ARG A 245 15.83 -1.22 12.78
N GLN A 246 14.67 -0.59 12.54
CA GLN A 246 13.63 -1.14 11.68
C GLN A 246 14.16 -1.32 10.26
N MET A 247 14.70 -0.28 9.65
CA MET A 247 15.14 -0.31 8.25
C MET A 247 16.34 -1.25 8.04
N ASN A 248 17.29 -1.31 8.98
CA ASN A 248 18.39 -2.26 8.94
C ASN A 248 17.92 -3.73 9.03
N ALA A 249 16.91 -3.99 9.86
CA ALA A 249 16.38 -5.35 10.03
C ALA A 249 15.70 -5.89 8.76
N ILE A 250 15.10 -5.00 7.95
CA ILE A 250 14.34 -5.35 6.74
C ILE A 250 15.06 -5.03 5.42
N GLN A 251 16.34 -4.66 5.46
CA GLN A 251 17.09 -4.18 4.28
C GLN A 251 17.22 -5.19 3.12
N GLU A 252 17.01 -6.47 3.40
CA GLU A 252 17.05 -7.54 2.39
C GLU A 252 15.80 -7.62 1.51
N PHE A 253 14.69 -7.01 1.95
CA PHE A 253 13.44 -6.98 1.18
C PHE A 253 13.39 -5.77 0.25
N ASP A 254 12.60 -5.88 -0.82
CA ASP A 254 12.15 -4.75 -1.64
C ASP A 254 11.05 -4.02 -0.85
N VAL A 255 11.40 -2.88 -0.27
CA VAL A 255 10.52 -2.21 0.71
C VAL A 255 9.76 -1.05 0.09
N THR A 256 8.43 -1.11 0.18
CA THR A 256 7.55 0.05 0.01
C THR A 256 7.32 0.69 1.38
N VAL A 257 7.86 1.89 1.59
CA VAL A 257 7.71 2.61 2.86
C VAL A 257 6.60 3.63 2.75
N THR A 258 5.60 3.54 3.63
CA THR A 258 4.55 4.56 3.76
C THR A 258 5.01 5.65 4.71
N PHE A 259 4.99 6.90 4.24
CA PHE A 259 5.17 8.09 5.07
C PHE A 259 3.81 8.72 5.35
N CYS A 260 3.43 8.83 6.61
CA CYS A 260 2.14 9.38 7.00
C CYS A 260 2.14 9.88 8.46
N PHE A 261 0.99 10.37 8.89
CA PHE A 261 0.63 10.80 10.23
C PHE A 261 1.31 12.10 10.67
N THR A 262 0.50 13.15 10.73
CA THR A 262 0.93 14.47 11.20
C THR A 262 1.14 14.45 12.71
N PRO A 263 2.28 14.97 13.23
CA PRO A 263 2.42 15.22 14.66
C PRO A 263 1.34 16.18 15.14
N GLU A 264 0.72 15.94 16.28
CA GLU A 264 -0.40 16.75 16.79
C GLU A 264 -0.09 18.26 16.84
N HIS A 265 1.14 18.60 17.25
CA HIS A 265 1.60 20.00 17.34
C HIS A 265 1.98 20.62 15.98
N ARG A 266 1.93 19.87 14.89
CA ARG A 266 2.18 20.30 13.50
C ARG A 266 0.93 20.24 12.63
N GLY A 267 -0.16 19.71 13.15
CA GLY A 267 -1.46 19.64 12.47
C GLY A 267 -2.23 20.94 12.58
N ILE A 268 -3.17 21.15 11.65
CA ILE A 268 -4.18 22.21 11.75
C ILE A 268 -5.10 21.92 12.94
N ALA A 269 -5.46 20.64 13.12
CA ALA A 269 -6.12 20.12 14.30
C ALA A 269 -5.19 19.20 15.09
N PRO A 270 -5.33 19.04 16.42
CA PRO A 270 -4.39 18.34 17.27
C PRO A 270 -4.60 16.81 17.25
N HIS A 271 -4.48 16.21 16.08
CA HIS A 271 -4.51 14.75 15.89
C HIS A 271 -3.76 14.33 14.62
N HIS A 272 -3.29 13.10 14.57
CA HIS A 272 -2.36 12.60 13.55
C HIS A 272 -2.96 12.45 12.14
N THR A 273 -4.29 12.48 12.00
CA THR A 273 -4.96 12.44 10.68
C THR A 273 -5.24 13.84 10.11
N SER A 274 -4.87 14.88 10.84
CA SER A 274 -5.01 16.27 10.39
C SER A 274 -4.04 16.61 9.27
N ALA A 275 -4.47 17.47 8.35
CA ALA A 275 -3.55 18.10 7.42
C ALA A 275 -2.47 18.89 8.18
N PRO A 276 -1.19 18.89 7.72
CA PRO A 276 -0.14 19.69 8.35
C PRO A 276 -0.39 21.20 8.19
N LEU A 277 0.00 21.96 9.21
CA LEU A 277 0.02 23.42 9.13
C LEU A 277 0.94 23.92 8.02
N ARG A 278 2.08 23.24 7.84
CA ARG A 278 3.10 23.54 6.84
C ARG A 278 3.44 22.24 6.08
N PRO A 279 2.90 22.06 4.87
CA PRO A 279 3.18 20.90 4.04
C PRO A 279 4.68 20.66 3.79
N GLN A 280 5.48 21.73 3.76
CA GLN A 280 6.92 21.67 3.57
C GLN A 280 7.65 20.86 4.65
N GLU A 281 7.19 20.90 5.90
CA GLU A 281 7.80 20.12 7.00
C GLU A 281 7.59 18.62 6.81
N PHE A 282 6.47 18.20 6.22
CA PHE A 282 6.25 16.81 5.83
C PHE A 282 7.15 16.42 4.64
N ALA A 283 7.29 17.29 3.65
CA ALA A 283 8.18 17.07 2.52
C ALA A 283 9.66 16.94 2.97
N GLU A 284 10.11 17.76 3.94
CA GLU A 284 11.44 17.64 4.55
C GLU A 284 11.63 16.31 5.28
N PHE A 285 10.61 15.83 6.00
CA PHE A 285 10.63 14.49 6.60
C PHE A 285 10.77 13.40 5.55
N CYS A 286 9.97 13.46 4.47
CA CYS A 286 10.04 12.49 3.37
C CYS A 286 11.43 12.48 2.70
N ALA A 287 11.98 13.65 2.42
CA ALA A 287 13.33 13.79 1.87
C ALA A 287 14.40 13.20 2.80
N ARG A 288 14.36 13.54 4.09
CA ARG A 288 15.31 13.05 5.10
C ARG A 288 15.27 11.52 5.23
N MET A 289 14.08 10.91 5.29
CA MET A 289 13.95 9.47 5.40
C MET A 289 14.39 8.76 4.12
N THR A 290 14.08 9.30 2.96
CA THR A 290 14.54 8.78 1.67
C THR A 290 16.05 8.87 1.56
N ALA A 291 16.68 10.00 1.88
CA ALA A 291 18.13 10.16 1.88
C ALA A 291 18.83 9.16 2.79
N ARG A 292 18.24 8.85 3.93
CA ARG A 292 18.83 7.99 4.95
C ARG A 292 18.77 6.51 4.59
N TYR A 293 17.70 6.05 3.92
CA TYR A 293 17.40 4.62 3.76
C TYR A 293 17.29 4.12 2.32
N ALA A 294 17.20 5.02 1.32
CA ALA A 294 17.29 4.64 -0.08
C ALA A 294 18.75 4.77 -0.53
N HIS A 295 19.41 3.65 -0.77
CA HIS A 295 20.78 3.67 -1.28
C HIS A 295 20.81 4.21 -2.71
N ASN A 296 21.80 5.06 -3.01
CA ASN A 296 22.09 5.53 -4.36
C ASN A 296 22.86 4.44 -5.14
N ASP A 297 22.22 3.32 -5.45
CA ASP A 297 22.77 2.40 -6.42
C ASP A 297 22.51 2.94 -7.83
N ALA A 298 23.54 2.89 -8.67
CA ALA A 298 23.48 3.34 -10.06
C ALA A 298 22.23 2.75 -10.77
N PRO A 299 21.62 3.47 -11.74
CA PRO A 299 20.32 3.14 -12.27
C PRO A 299 20.29 1.69 -12.77
N ALA A 300 19.46 0.87 -12.14
CA ALA A 300 19.07 -0.40 -12.68
C ALA A 300 18.54 -0.13 -14.09
N THR A 301 19.18 -0.72 -15.09
CA THR A 301 18.77 -0.63 -16.49
C THR A 301 17.28 -0.91 -16.58
N ARG A 302 16.50 0.14 -16.88
CA ARG A 302 15.06 0.02 -17.15
C ARG A 302 14.88 -1.11 -18.15
N ALA A 303 14.24 -2.20 -17.76
CA ALA A 303 13.63 -3.11 -18.70
C ALA A 303 12.57 -2.29 -19.45
N GLN A 304 12.84 -1.98 -20.71
CA GLN A 304 11.84 -1.34 -21.57
C GLN A 304 10.62 -2.25 -21.61
N PRO A 305 9.40 -1.69 -21.49
CA PRO A 305 8.21 -2.46 -21.78
C PRO A 305 8.32 -2.95 -23.21
N SER A 306 8.23 -4.26 -23.40
CA SER A 306 8.16 -4.89 -24.72
C SER A 306 6.99 -4.24 -25.47
N GLY A 307 7.31 -3.55 -26.56
CA GLY A 307 6.33 -2.88 -27.41
C GLY A 307 5.24 -3.84 -27.88
N PRO A 308 4.09 -3.29 -28.28
CA PRO A 308 2.94 -4.10 -28.66
C PRO A 308 3.29 -5.01 -29.81
N HIS A 309 3.12 -6.32 -29.63
CA HIS A 309 3.17 -7.29 -30.72
C HIS A 309 2.05 -6.94 -31.71
N THR A 310 2.41 -6.31 -32.83
CA THR A 310 1.54 -6.16 -34.00
C THR A 310 1.16 -7.56 -34.50
N ARG A 311 -0.08 -7.97 -34.17
CA ARG A 311 -0.68 -9.12 -34.87
C ARG A 311 -0.82 -8.79 -36.33
N GLN A 312 0.04 -9.37 -37.18
CA GLN A 312 -0.21 -9.46 -38.60
C GLN A 312 -1.42 -10.35 -38.83
N THR A 313 -2.57 -9.72 -39.13
CA THR A 313 -3.74 -10.44 -39.67
C THR A 313 -3.44 -10.75 -41.13
N SER A 314 -3.05 -11.97 -41.44
CA SER A 314 -3.08 -12.52 -42.79
C SER A 314 -4.53 -12.75 -43.20
N ARG A 315 -5.04 -11.94 -44.11
CA ARG A 315 -6.32 -12.16 -44.85
C ARG A 315 -6.17 -13.39 -45.75
N PRO A 316 -7.09 -14.34 -45.75
CA PRO A 316 -7.13 -15.38 -46.77
C PRO A 316 -7.72 -14.76 -48.07
N ALA A 317 -7.05 -15.08 -49.17
CA ALA A 317 -7.51 -14.71 -50.52
C ALA A 317 -8.85 -15.39 -50.84
N ALA A 318 -9.79 -14.62 -51.35
CA ALA A 318 -11.05 -15.11 -51.85
C ALA A 318 -10.84 -15.93 -53.13
N ALA A 319 -11.21 -17.18 -53.11
CA ALA A 319 -11.35 -18.04 -54.31
C ALA A 319 -12.67 -17.75 -54.98
N THR A 320 -12.59 -17.20 -56.17
CA THR A 320 -13.73 -17.08 -57.10
C THR A 320 -14.09 -18.46 -57.64
N ALA A 321 -15.25 -18.99 -57.30
CA ALA A 321 -15.85 -20.13 -57.96
C ALA A 321 -16.81 -19.64 -59.04
N SER A 322 -16.52 -19.98 -60.29
CA SER A 322 -17.40 -19.83 -61.46
C SER A 322 -18.44 -20.93 -61.43
N VAL A 323 -19.71 -20.54 -61.59
CA VAL A 323 -20.86 -21.40 -61.79
C VAL A 323 -21.03 -21.69 -63.26
N ARG A 324 -21.23 -22.96 -63.57
CA ARG A 324 -22.15 -23.44 -64.58
C ARG A 324 -23.23 -24.25 -63.90
#